data_4509c8c76c334fcf09310f0f90ef3915
#
_entry.id   4509c8c76c334fcf09310f0f90ef3915
#
_cell.length_a   1.000
_cell.length_b   1.000
_cell.length_c   1.000
_cell.angle_alpha   90.00
_cell.angle_beta   90.00
_cell.angle_gamma   90.00
#
_symmetry.space_group_name_H-M   'P 1'
#
loop_
_entity.id
_entity.type
_entity.pdbx_description
1 polymer ?
#
loop_
_entity_poly.entity_id
_entity_poly.type
_entity_poly.pdbx_seq_one_letter_code
_entity_poly.pdbx_strand_id
1 'polypeptide(L)'
;MLEIKTNRQVIVWTTLVGGFISSLVKWGSEVNMPPRMAGEISPPGAHIDAWLGWLGINSHSLDYLYQGINVPGAVTLYHWLFSFAFALVYVVGSVYWPKIRLWFGALYGLIITVVMHGLLIPLLGFRNPVYADGATGWLWNLNAAELSSEILGHIWWSVSIEICMIAVLAYFARPIRGRWVR
;
A
#
# COMPACT_ATOMS: atom_id res chain seq x y z
N MET A 1 25.19 -3.43 4.89
CA MET A 1 23.85 -2.90 5.20
C MET A 1 24.04 -1.46 5.64
N LEU A 2 23.55 -0.47 4.88
CA LEU A 2 23.68 0.94 5.24
C LEU A 2 22.92 1.18 6.54
N GLU A 3 23.62 1.64 7.58
CA GLU A 3 22.98 2.09 8.83
C GLU A 3 22.03 3.24 8.51
N ILE A 4 20.77 3.04 8.79
CA ILE A 4 19.77 4.12 8.76
C ILE A 4 20.02 4.94 10.02
N LYS A 5 20.99 5.85 9.97
CA LYS A 5 21.04 6.92 10.96
C LYS A 5 19.72 7.69 10.80
N THR A 6 19.04 7.98 11.91
CA THR A 6 17.77 8.69 12.02
C THR A 6 17.83 10.07 11.34
N ASN A 7 17.94 10.09 10.03
CA ASN A 7 17.88 11.30 9.26
C ASN A 7 16.40 11.58 8.96
N ARG A 8 15.84 12.60 9.58
CA ARG A 8 14.45 13.05 9.35
C ARG A 8 14.13 13.16 7.86
N GLN A 9 15.09 13.62 7.05
CA GLN A 9 14.90 13.73 5.60
C GLN A 9 14.69 12.36 4.94
N VAL A 10 15.42 11.33 5.34
CA VAL A 10 15.23 9.98 4.82
C VAL A 10 13.84 9.47 5.18
N ILE A 11 13.40 9.65 6.41
CA ILE A 11 12.06 9.25 6.85
C ILE A 11 11.00 9.97 6.00
N VAL A 12 11.07 11.30 5.93
CA VAL A 12 10.08 12.11 5.22
C VAL A 12 10.04 11.76 3.73
N TRP A 13 11.18 11.78 3.05
CA TRP A 13 11.21 11.54 1.61
C TRP A 13 10.88 10.11 1.24
N THR A 14 11.32 9.13 2.02
CA THR A 14 10.92 7.74 1.77
C THR A 14 9.42 7.56 1.99
N THR A 15 8.86 8.15 3.03
CA THR A 15 7.41 8.08 3.27
C THR A 15 6.63 8.70 2.11
N LEU A 16 7.01 9.88 1.66
CA LEU A 16 6.29 10.56 0.57
C LEU A 16 6.46 9.85 -0.78
N VAL A 17 7.70 9.65 -1.20
CA VAL A 17 7.98 9.04 -2.50
C VAL A 17 7.61 7.55 -2.49
N GLY A 18 8.02 6.83 -1.45
CA GLY A 18 7.74 5.40 -1.30
C GLY A 18 6.24 5.14 -1.14
N GLY A 19 5.54 5.93 -0.33
CA GLY A 19 4.10 5.82 -0.16
C GLY A 19 3.33 6.09 -1.46
N PHE A 20 3.71 7.12 -2.21
CA PHE A 20 3.08 7.43 -3.49
C PHE A 20 3.34 6.35 -4.54
N ILE A 21 4.59 6.00 -4.78
CA ILE A 21 4.95 4.98 -5.79
C ILE A 21 4.35 3.63 -5.43
N SER A 22 4.44 3.23 -4.16
CA SER A 22 3.89 1.95 -3.71
C SER A 22 2.37 1.87 -3.85
N SER A 23 1.66 2.98 -3.65
CA SER A 23 0.21 3.02 -3.86
C SER A 23 -0.16 2.74 -5.32
N LEU A 24 0.59 3.33 -6.27
CA LEU A 24 0.38 3.09 -7.69
C LEU A 24 0.71 1.64 -8.08
N VAL A 25 1.79 1.09 -7.53
CA VAL A 25 2.19 -0.30 -7.78
C VAL A 25 1.15 -1.28 -7.25
N LYS A 26 0.70 -1.10 -5.99
CA LYS A 26 -0.34 -1.96 -5.40
C LYS A 26 -1.64 -1.90 -6.20
N TRP A 27 -2.15 -0.68 -6.44
CA TRP A 27 -3.37 -0.49 -7.20
C TRP A 27 -3.28 -1.12 -8.59
N GLY A 28 -2.20 -0.85 -9.31
CA GLY A 28 -1.98 -1.40 -10.65
C GLY A 28 -1.87 -2.92 -10.67
N SER A 29 -1.25 -3.54 -9.67
CA SER A 29 -1.15 -5.00 -9.59
C SER A 29 -2.49 -5.65 -9.30
N GLU A 30 -3.28 -5.12 -8.37
CA GLU A 30 -4.56 -5.70 -7.94
C GLU A 30 -5.71 -5.44 -8.92
N VAL A 31 -5.62 -4.41 -9.75
CA VAL A 31 -6.57 -4.20 -10.85
C VAL A 31 -6.41 -5.25 -11.96
N ASN A 32 -5.17 -5.75 -12.14
CA ASN A 32 -4.86 -6.68 -13.23
C ASN A 32 -4.75 -8.15 -12.77
N MET A 33 -4.78 -8.42 -11.47
CA MET A 33 -4.59 -9.77 -10.94
C MET A 33 -5.61 -10.09 -9.83
N PRO A 34 -6.47 -11.10 -10.01
CA PRO A 34 -6.66 -11.86 -11.25
C PRO A 34 -7.23 -10.97 -12.35
N PRO A 35 -7.20 -11.40 -13.62
CA PRO A 35 -7.83 -10.66 -14.70
C PRO A 35 -9.28 -10.33 -14.36
N ARG A 36 -9.64 -9.05 -14.42
CA ARG A 36 -10.97 -8.56 -14.05
C ARG A 36 -11.73 -8.16 -15.29
N MET A 37 -13.04 -8.42 -15.25
CA MET A 37 -13.94 -7.95 -16.29
C MET A 37 -14.18 -6.45 -16.15
N ALA A 38 -14.54 -5.80 -17.23
CA ALA A 38 -14.89 -4.38 -17.21
C ALA A 38 -16.06 -4.15 -16.23
N GLY A 39 -15.85 -3.23 -15.28
CA GLY A 39 -16.84 -2.91 -14.24
C GLY A 39 -16.71 -3.72 -12.93
N GLU A 40 -15.84 -4.72 -12.88
CA GLU A 40 -15.54 -5.36 -11.61
C GLU A 40 -14.75 -4.44 -10.67
N ILE A 41 -15.12 -4.49 -9.40
CA ILE A 41 -14.49 -3.66 -8.36
C ILE A 41 -13.17 -4.31 -7.94
N SER A 42 -12.09 -3.53 -7.95
CA SER A 42 -10.81 -4.01 -7.43
C SER A 42 -10.85 -4.14 -5.89
N PRO A 43 -10.15 -5.12 -5.29
CA PRO A 43 -10.15 -5.31 -3.84
C PRO A 43 -9.83 -4.04 -3.04
N PRO A 44 -8.79 -3.25 -3.37
CA PRO A 44 -8.51 -2.02 -2.64
C PRO A 44 -9.67 -1.02 -2.68
N GLY A 45 -10.30 -0.87 -3.84
CA GLY A 45 -11.44 0.03 -4.01
C GLY A 45 -12.62 -0.37 -3.14
N ALA A 46 -12.96 -1.65 -3.17
CA ALA A 46 -14.07 -2.20 -2.41
C ALA A 46 -13.87 -2.10 -0.88
N HIS A 47 -12.65 -2.37 -0.39
CA HIS A 47 -12.34 -2.24 1.03
C HIS A 47 -12.42 -0.78 1.51
N ILE A 48 -11.86 0.16 0.73
CA ILE A 48 -11.88 1.57 1.09
C ILE A 48 -13.30 2.11 1.06
N ASP A 49 -14.11 1.72 0.08
CA ASP A 49 -15.51 2.09 0.00
C ASP A 49 -16.28 1.64 1.26
N ALA A 50 -16.11 0.38 1.66
CA ALA A 50 -16.72 -0.15 2.88
C ALA A 50 -16.26 0.60 4.14
N TRP A 51 -14.98 0.95 4.27
CA TRP A 51 -14.46 1.69 5.41
C TRP A 51 -14.97 3.13 5.46
N LEU A 52 -15.00 3.81 4.33
CA LEU A 52 -15.55 5.16 4.25
C LEU A 52 -17.02 5.16 4.64
N GLY A 53 -17.80 4.18 4.16
CA GLY A 53 -19.21 4.01 4.56
C GLY A 53 -19.39 3.76 6.05
N TRP A 54 -18.51 2.96 6.68
CA TRP A 54 -18.54 2.75 8.13
C TRP A 54 -18.26 4.04 8.93
N LEU A 55 -17.40 4.91 8.40
CA LEU A 55 -17.10 6.22 8.99
C LEU A 55 -18.18 7.28 8.67
N GLY A 56 -19.24 6.93 7.96
CA GLY A 56 -20.27 7.86 7.51
C GLY A 56 -19.82 8.79 6.38
N ILE A 57 -18.73 8.45 5.69
CA ILE A 57 -18.19 9.23 4.58
C ILE A 57 -18.74 8.67 3.27
N ASN A 58 -19.31 9.53 2.44
CA ASN A 58 -19.74 9.15 1.10
C ASN A 58 -18.51 9.01 0.19
N SER A 59 -18.14 7.78 -0.15
CA SER A 59 -17.00 7.47 -1.01
C SER A 59 -17.12 8.04 -2.43
N HIS A 60 -18.36 8.30 -2.89
CA HIS A 60 -18.65 8.88 -4.20
C HIS A 60 -18.63 10.41 -4.23
N SER A 61 -18.34 11.06 -3.10
CA SER A 61 -18.38 12.52 -3.00
C SER A 61 -17.37 13.25 -3.88
N LEU A 62 -16.31 12.58 -4.29
CA LEU A 62 -15.24 13.13 -5.14
C LEU A 62 -15.08 12.34 -6.44
N ASP A 63 -16.09 11.59 -6.84
CA ASP A 63 -16.07 10.89 -8.13
C ASP A 63 -16.15 11.91 -9.27
N TYR A 64 -15.38 11.65 -10.33
CA TYR A 64 -15.42 12.46 -11.54
C TYR A 64 -15.27 11.61 -12.79
N LEU A 65 -15.80 12.11 -13.88
CA LEU A 65 -15.68 11.48 -15.21
C LEU A 65 -14.45 12.00 -15.93
N TYR A 66 -13.57 11.08 -16.32
CA TYR A 66 -12.44 11.37 -17.18
C TYR A 66 -12.51 10.48 -18.42
N GLN A 67 -12.72 11.07 -19.58
CA GLN A 67 -12.87 10.35 -20.86
C GLN A 67 -13.91 9.21 -20.81
N GLY A 68 -15.01 9.42 -20.10
CA GLY A 68 -16.09 8.44 -19.96
C GLY A 68 -15.82 7.36 -18.90
N ILE A 69 -14.69 7.41 -18.21
CA ILE A 69 -14.34 6.50 -17.11
C ILE A 69 -14.64 7.21 -15.79
N ASN A 70 -15.39 6.55 -14.92
CA ASN A 70 -15.59 7.05 -13.55
C ASN A 70 -14.32 6.84 -12.72
N VAL A 71 -13.76 7.92 -12.20
CA VAL A 71 -12.58 7.90 -11.30
C VAL A 71 -13.07 8.12 -9.87
N PRO A 72 -12.91 7.13 -8.98
CA PRO A 72 -13.37 7.22 -7.59
C PRO A 72 -12.38 8.06 -6.76
N GLY A 73 -12.56 9.38 -6.78
CA GLY A 73 -11.59 10.33 -6.22
C GLY A 73 -11.38 10.18 -4.72
N ALA A 74 -12.44 10.00 -3.93
CA ALA A 74 -12.33 9.81 -2.48
C ALA A 74 -11.60 8.51 -2.14
N VAL A 75 -11.94 7.42 -2.84
CA VAL A 75 -11.28 6.11 -2.67
C VAL A 75 -9.79 6.21 -3.02
N THR A 76 -9.47 6.88 -4.12
CA THR A 76 -8.09 7.10 -4.57
C THR A 76 -7.28 7.88 -3.52
N LEU A 77 -7.82 8.99 -3.03
CA LEU A 77 -7.18 9.82 -2.01
C LEU A 77 -6.93 9.02 -0.72
N TYR A 78 -7.93 8.27 -0.27
CA TYR A 78 -7.80 7.46 0.94
C TYR A 78 -6.76 6.35 0.79
N HIS A 79 -6.72 5.70 -0.37
CA HIS A 79 -5.71 4.71 -0.69
C HIS A 79 -4.29 5.29 -0.63
N TRP A 80 -4.07 6.51 -1.11
CA TRP A 80 -2.78 7.21 -0.98
C TRP A 80 -2.43 7.51 0.47
N LEU A 81 -3.37 8.07 1.24
CA LEU A 81 -3.14 8.37 2.66
C LEU A 81 -2.78 7.12 3.44
N PHE A 82 -3.47 6.01 3.17
CA PHE A 82 -3.18 4.72 3.76
C PHE A 82 -1.77 4.23 3.40
N SER A 83 -1.40 4.34 2.13
CA SER A 83 -0.05 3.97 1.67
C SER A 83 1.04 4.83 2.31
N PHE A 84 0.82 6.13 2.51
CA PHE A 84 1.76 6.99 3.24
C PHE A 84 1.91 6.57 4.70
N ALA A 85 0.81 6.26 5.37
CA ALA A 85 0.84 5.81 6.76
C ALA A 85 1.64 4.51 6.92
N PHE A 86 1.39 3.53 6.07
CA PHE A 86 2.11 2.25 6.10
C PHE A 86 3.57 2.37 5.63
N ALA A 87 3.87 3.25 4.68
CA ALA A 87 5.25 3.56 4.31
C ALA A 87 6.01 4.18 5.50
N LEU A 88 5.38 5.07 6.26
CA LEU A 88 5.96 5.62 7.48
C LEU A 88 6.23 4.53 8.51
N VAL A 89 5.28 3.63 8.75
CA VAL A 89 5.45 2.48 9.66
C VAL A 89 6.62 1.61 9.20
N TYR A 90 6.73 1.33 7.90
CA TYR A 90 7.84 0.56 7.35
C TYR A 90 9.19 1.23 7.59
N VAL A 91 9.31 2.52 7.25
CA VAL A 91 10.57 3.26 7.37
C VAL A 91 10.99 3.38 8.83
N VAL A 92 10.08 3.75 9.71
CA VAL A 92 10.34 3.83 11.16
C VAL A 92 10.64 2.45 11.73
N GLY A 93 9.84 1.45 11.38
CA GLY A 93 10.06 0.05 11.77
C GLY A 93 11.42 -0.49 11.34
N SER A 94 11.91 -0.08 10.16
CA SER A 94 13.24 -0.46 9.65
C SER A 94 14.40 0.04 10.50
N VAL A 95 14.20 1.12 11.27
CA VAL A 95 15.19 1.63 12.21
C VAL A 95 15.28 0.74 13.45
N TYR A 96 14.13 0.35 14.00
CA TYR A 96 14.08 -0.41 15.26
C TYR A 96 14.16 -1.93 15.05
N TRP A 97 13.70 -2.41 13.91
CA TRP A 97 13.70 -3.82 13.56
C TRP A 97 14.14 -4.04 12.11
N PRO A 98 15.46 -3.99 11.84
CA PRO A 98 16.00 -4.10 10.48
C PRO A 98 15.60 -5.38 9.72
N LYS A 99 15.20 -6.44 10.44
CA LYS A 99 14.72 -7.69 9.82
C LYS A 99 13.44 -7.52 9.00
N ILE A 100 12.66 -6.45 9.23
CA ILE A 100 11.47 -6.12 8.42
C ILE A 100 11.82 -5.92 6.95
N ARG A 101 13.10 -5.59 6.65
CA ARG A 101 13.65 -5.37 5.32
C ARG A 101 14.08 -6.66 4.61
N LEU A 102 13.91 -7.84 5.25
CA LEU A 102 14.24 -9.11 4.62
C LEU A 102 13.50 -9.27 3.30
N TRP A 103 14.20 -9.87 2.33
CA TRP A 103 13.72 -10.07 0.96
C TRP A 103 13.28 -8.77 0.29
N PHE A 104 14.08 -7.71 0.44
CA PHE A 104 13.79 -6.37 -0.09
C PHE A 104 12.43 -5.82 0.38
N GLY A 105 12.09 -6.03 1.65
CA GLY A 105 10.84 -5.56 2.24
C GLY A 105 9.65 -6.51 2.06
N ALA A 106 9.78 -7.60 1.32
CA ALA A 106 8.69 -8.55 1.11
C ALA A 106 8.14 -9.12 2.42
N LEU A 107 8.99 -9.31 3.44
CA LEU A 107 8.55 -9.73 4.77
C LEU A 107 7.52 -8.77 5.37
N TYR A 108 7.71 -7.47 5.19
CA TYR A 108 6.73 -6.48 5.64
C TYR A 108 5.39 -6.64 4.92
N GLY A 109 5.42 -6.83 3.60
CA GLY A 109 4.21 -7.07 2.81
C GLY A 109 3.44 -8.28 3.32
N LEU A 110 4.13 -9.39 3.58
CA LEU A 110 3.51 -10.59 4.16
C LEU A 110 2.91 -10.33 5.54
N ILE A 111 3.62 -9.62 6.41
CA ILE A 111 3.10 -9.24 7.74
C ILE A 111 1.83 -8.42 7.60
N ILE A 112 1.83 -7.41 6.74
CA ILE A 112 0.66 -6.56 6.52
C ILE A 112 -0.51 -7.36 5.93
N THR A 113 -0.27 -8.26 4.99
CA THR A 113 -1.32 -9.15 4.47
C THR A 113 -1.98 -9.93 5.61
N VAL A 114 -1.20 -10.57 6.47
CA VAL A 114 -1.72 -11.36 7.59
C VAL A 114 -2.42 -10.46 8.62
N VAL A 115 -1.82 -9.33 8.97
CA VAL A 115 -2.38 -8.42 9.99
C VAL A 115 -3.66 -7.76 9.49
N MET A 116 -3.68 -7.24 8.28
CA MET A 116 -4.84 -6.54 7.75
C MET A 116 -5.94 -7.53 7.33
N HIS A 117 -5.65 -8.41 6.39
CA HIS A 117 -6.66 -9.30 5.79
C HIS A 117 -6.90 -10.57 6.60
N GLY A 118 -5.91 -11.03 7.37
CA GLY A 118 -6.03 -12.19 8.23
C GLY A 118 -6.63 -11.90 9.61
N LEU A 119 -6.51 -10.65 10.11
CA LEU A 119 -6.93 -10.32 11.47
C LEU A 119 -7.82 -9.07 11.54
N LEU A 120 -7.31 -7.88 11.17
CA LEU A 120 -8.03 -6.63 11.48
C LEU A 120 -9.33 -6.49 10.71
N ILE A 121 -9.33 -6.72 9.40
CA ILE A 121 -10.54 -6.61 8.58
C ILE A 121 -11.62 -7.57 9.07
N PRO A 122 -11.36 -8.87 9.25
CA PRO A 122 -12.36 -9.80 9.77
C PRO A 122 -12.83 -9.49 11.20
N LEU A 123 -11.90 -9.15 12.11
CA LEU A 123 -12.22 -8.86 13.50
C LEU A 123 -13.09 -7.60 13.66
N LEU A 124 -12.93 -6.62 12.76
CA LEU A 124 -13.76 -5.42 12.72
C LEU A 124 -15.12 -5.67 12.05
N GLY A 125 -15.40 -6.90 11.64
CA GLY A 125 -16.67 -7.27 11.01
C GLY A 125 -16.82 -6.78 9.57
N PHE A 126 -15.73 -6.28 8.96
CA PHE A 126 -15.75 -5.92 7.55
C PHE A 126 -15.75 -7.20 6.70
N ARG A 127 -16.80 -7.32 5.90
CA ARG A 127 -16.84 -8.35 4.86
C ARG A 127 -16.01 -7.85 3.68
N ASN A 128 -15.22 -8.73 3.11
CA ASN A 128 -14.61 -8.39 1.84
C ASN A 128 -15.71 -8.40 0.76
N PRO A 129 -16.05 -7.24 0.18
CA PRO A 129 -17.12 -7.16 -0.82
C PRO A 129 -16.80 -7.88 -2.13
N VAL A 130 -15.57 -8.34 -2.33
CA VAL A 130 -15.17 -9.20 -3.46
C VAL A 130 -15.70 -10.63 -3.30
N TYR A 131 -16.14 -11.03 -2.09
CA TYR A 131 -16.77 -12.32 -1.86
C TYR A 131 -18.26 -12.23 -2.14
N ALA A 132 -18.65 -12.62 -3.33
CA ALA A 132 -20.03 -12.58 -3.79
C ALA A 132 -21.03 -13.43 -2.98
N ASP A 133 -20.55 -14.35 -2.18
CA ASP A 133 -21.33 -15.35 -1.45
C ASP A 133 -21.56 -15.02 0.03
N GLY A 134 -21.17 -13.82 0.48
CA GLY A 134 -21.33 -13.42 1.88
C GLY A 134 -20.40 -14.14 2.85
N ALA A 135 -19.36 -14.82 2.34
CA ALA A 135 -18.33 -15.45 3.14
C ALA A 135 -17.70 -14.42 4.10
N THR A 136 -17.32 -14.91 5.26
CA THR A 136 -16.61 -14.10 6.25
C THR A 136 -15.32 -13.56 5.63
N GLY A 137 -14.98 -12.31 5.87
CA GLY A 137 -13.82 -11.64 5.28
C GLY A 137 -12.44 -12.18 5.70
N TRP A 138 -12.36 -13.45 6.10
CA TRP A 138 -11.11 -14.11 6.48
C TRP A 138 -10.26 -14.45 5.26
N LEU A 139 -8.96 -14.19 5.37
CA LEU A 139 -7.97 -14.38 4.30
C LEU A 139 -8.03 -15.80 3.67
N TRP A 140 -8.24 -16.82 4.49
CA TRP A 140 -8.31 -18.22 4.04
C TRP A 140 -9.60 -18.61 3.33
N ASN A 141 -10.60 -17.74 3.33
CA ASN A 141 -11.84 -17.95 2.57
C ASN A 141 -11.73 -17.43 1.13
N LEU A 142 -10.60 -16.81 0.79
CA LEU A 142 -10.30 -16.40 -0.58
C LEU A 142 -10.07 -17.63 -1.47
N ASN A 143 -10.53 -17.54 -2.71
CA ASN A 143 -10.04 -18.48 -3.72
C ASN A 143 -8.54 -18.24 -3.99
N ALA A 144 -7.89 -19.22 -4.63
CA ALA A 144 -6.44 -19.17 -4.83
C ALA A 144 -5.98 -17.94 -5.65
N ALA A 145 -6.78 -17.47 -6.59
CA ALA A 145 -6.46 -16.32 -7.42
C ALA A 145 -6.50 -15.03 -6.61
N GLU A 146 -7.56 -14.79 -5.83
CA GLU A 146 -7.68 -13.62 -4.96
C GLU A 146 -6.65 -13.64 -3.84
N LEU A 147 -6.40 -14.79 -3.22
CA LEU A 147 -5.36 -14.94 -2.21
C LEU A 147 -3.97 -14.58 -2.78
N SER A 148 -3.68 -15.05 -3.98
CA SER A 148 -2.43 -14.71 -4.67
C SER A 148 -2.33 -13.22 -4.98
N SER A 149 -3.42 -12.59 -5.41
CA SER A 149 -3.50 -11.16 -5.67
C SER A 149 -3.20 -10.35 -4.41
N GLU A 150 -3.84 -10.68 -3.28
CA GLU A 150 -3.62 -9.99 -2.01
C GLU A 150 -2.18 -10.13 -1.51
N ILE A 151 -1.63 -11.35 -1.55
CA ILE A 151 -0.23 -11.60 -1.12
C ILE A 151 0.75 -10.85 -2.03
N LEU A 152 0.63 -11.01 -3.35
CA LEU A 152 1.54 -10.40 -4.30
C LEU A 152 1.39 -8.87 -4.32
N GLY A 153 0.17 -8.34 -4.23
CA GLY A 153 -0.09 -6.91 -4.15
C GLY A 153 0.64 -6.26 -2.97
N HIS A 154 0.61 -6.87 -1.80
CA HIS A 154 1.32 -6.37 -0.61
C HIS A 154 2.84 -6.55 -0.70
N ILE A 155 3.31 -7.64 -1.32
CA ILE A 155 4.74 -7.83 -1.58
C ILE A 155 5.26 -6.76 -2.54
N TRP A 156 4.62 -6.55 -3.69
CA TRP A 156 5.03 -5.52 -4.64
C TRP A 156 4.99 -4.12 -4.05
N TRP A 157 3.95 -3.85 -3.26
CA TRP A 157 3.80 -2.60 -2.54
C TRP A 157 4.98 -2.34 -1.59
N SER A 158 5.31 -3.28 -0.72
CA SER A 158 6.39 -3.13 0.25
C SER A 158 7.79 -3.14 -0.38
N VAL A 159 8.00 -3.95 -1.43
CA VAL A 159 9.24 -3.95 -2.22
C VAL A 159 9.46 -2.59 -2.88
N SER A 160 8.42 -1.96 -3.40
CA SER A 160 8.54 -0.63 -3.99
C SER A 160 8.88 0.45 -2.97
N ILE A 161 8.39 0.37 -1.71
CA ILE A 161 8.82 1.25 -0.62
C ILE A 161 10.31 1.05 -0.32
N GLU A 162 10.78 -0.20 -0.24
CA GLU A 162 12.19 -0.52 0.01
C GLU A 162 13.10 0.03 -1.10
N ILE A 163 12.73 -0.14 -2.36
CA ILE A 163 13.48 0.42 -3.50
C ILE A 163 13.57 1.94 -3.39
N CYS A 164 12.46 2.62 -3.09
CA CYS A 164 12.45 4.06 -2.86
C CYS A 164 13.34 4.45 -1.67
N MET A 165 13.31 3.70 -0.58
CA MET A 165 14.15 3.94 0.59
C MET A 165 15.64 3.80 0.25
N ILE A 166 16.03 2.78 -0.50
CA ILE A 166 17.41 2.60 -0.96
C ILE A 166 17.85 3.79 -1.84
N ALA A 167 17.00 4.23 -2.76
CA ALA A 167 17.28 5.36 -3.62
C ALA A 167 17.44 6.67 -2.83
N VAL A 168 16.55 6.92 -1.87
CA VAL A 168 16.61 8.09 -0.97
C VAL A 168 17.87 8.06 -0.11
N LEU A 169 18.20 6.90 0.49
CA LEU A 169 19.44 6.73 1.25
C LEU A 169 20.68 6.99 0.39
N ALA A 170 20.71 6.46 -0.82
CA ALA A 170 21.80 6.67 -1.76
C ALA A 170 21.93 8.15 -2.16
N TYR A 171 20.82 8.86 -2.32
CA TYR A 171 20.80 10.28 -2.63
C TYR A 171 21.41 11.12 -1.50
N PHE A 172 21.01 10.88 -0.26
CA PHE A 172 21.52 11.64 0.90
C PHE A 172 22.91 11.20 1.36
N ALA A 173 23.36 9.99 1.02
CA ALA A 173 24.72 9.51 1.29
C ALA A 173 25.74 10.07 0.29
N ARG A 174 25.34 10.67 -0.83
CA ARG A 174 26.27 11.26 -1.79
C ARG A 174 26.97 12.44 -1.14
N PRO A 175 28.32 12.51 -1.17
CA PRO A 175 29.03 13.74 -0.81
C PRO A 175 28.50 14.86 -1.70
N ILE A 176 28.19 16.00 -1.11
CA ILE A 176 27.74 17.20 -1.84
C ILE A 176 28.93 17.64 -2.72
N ARG A 177 29.06 17.04 -3.90
CA ARG A 177 29.97 17.51 -4.93
C ARG A 177 29.39 18.83 -5.46
N GLY A 178 30.01 19.94 -5.07
CA GLY A 178 29.73 21.22 -5.70
C GLY A 178 29.06 22.28 -4.81
N ARG A 179 29.26 22.31 -3.50
CA ARG A 179 29.21 23.60 -2.82
C ARG A 179 30.39 24.37 -3.30
N TRP A 180 30.10 25.31 -4.17
CA TRP A 180 30.99 26.36 -4.58
C TRP A 180 31.56 27.05 -3.32
N VAL A 181 32.74 26.63 -2.89
CA VAL A 181 33.59 27.44 -2.04
C VAL A 181 34.24 28.43 -3.00
N ARG A 182 33.66 29.60 -3.12
CA ARG A 182 34.35 30.81 -3.55
C ARG A 182 34.54 31.71 -2.34
#